data_afe4ff3e9f09e448016986a319119d1f
#
_entry.id   afe4ff3e9f09e448016986a319119d1f
#
_cell.length_a   1.000
_cell.length_b   1.000
_cell.length_c   1.000
_cell.angle_alpha   90.00
_cell.angle_beta   90.00
_cell.angle_gamma   90.00
#
_symmetry.space_group_name_H-M   'P 1'
#
loop_
_entity.id
_entity.type
_entity.pdbx_description
1 polymer ?
#
loop_
_entity_poly.entity_id
_entity_poly.type
_entity_poly.pdbx_seq_one_letter_code
_entity_poly.pdbx_strand_id
1 'polypeptide(L)'
;MTAGIGSDHVDLNAANKTNGGITVAEVTGSNVVSVAEHVVMTILALVRNFVPAHEQIERGDWNVAEVAKNEYDLEGKVVGTVAVGRIGERVLRRLKPFDCKELLYYDYQPLKPEIEKEIGCRRVNDLEEMLAQCDVVTINCPLHEKTKGMFNKQLISKMKKGMCATDHDGMHVLT
;
A
#
# COMPACT_ATOMS: atom_id res chain seq x y z
N MET A 1 4.55 19.14 -17.69
CA MET A 1 4.53 17.67 -17.57
C MET A 1 5.05 17.31 -16.18
N THR A 2 4.34 16.47 -15.43
CA THR A 2 4.79 15.95 -14.15
C THR A 2 5.61 14.68 -14.36
N ALA A 3 6.68 14.49 -13.57
CA ALA A 3 7.61 13.36 -13.73
C ALA A 3 7.12 12.05 -13.07
N GLY A 4 5.86 11.97 -12.71
CA GLY A 4 5.24 10.81 -12.06
C GLY A 4 3.79 10.63 -12.45
N ILE A 5 3.08 9.79 -11.69
CA ILE A 5 1.64 9.60 -11.79
C ILE A 5 1.00 10.52 -10.75
N GLY A 6 0.05 11.33 -11.20
CA GLY A 6 -0.65 12.30 -10.36
C GLY A 6 -0.20 13.74 -10.61
N SER A 7 -1.13 14.65 -10.39
CA SER A 7 -0.98 16.10 -10.59
C SER A 7 -1.55 16.90 -9.41
N ASP A 8 -1.67 16.29 -8.26
CA ASP A 8 -2.19 16.88 -7.01
C ASP A 8 -1.38 18.10 -6.52
N HIS A 9 -0.10 18.18 -6.89
CA HIS A 9 0.80 19.32 -6.64
C HIS A 9 0.62 20.48 -7.64
N VAL A 10 -0.26 20.34 -8.65
CA VAL A 10 -0.56 21.36 -9.65
C VAL A 10 -1.98 21.88 -9.46
N ASP A 11 -2.15 23.20 -9.32
CA ASP A 11 -3.47 23.83 -9.38
C ASP A 11 -4.02 23.80 -10.81
N LEU A 12 -4.78 22.74 -11.13
CA LEU A 12 -5.39 22.54 -12.45
C LEU A 12 -6.37 23.64 -12.83
N ASN A 13 -7.05 24.26 -11.84
CA ASN A 13 -7.97 25.34 -12.08
C ASN A 13 -7.23 26.64 -12.47
N ALA A 14 -6.11 26.95 -11.78
CA ALA A 14 -5.27 28.05 -12.15
C ALA A 14 -4.61 27.83 -13.53
N ALA A 15 -4.11 26.63 -13.80
CA ALA A 15 -3.56 26.26 -15.10
C ALA A 15 -4.56 26.47 -16.25
N ASN A 16 -5.79 26.03 -16.06
CA ASN A 16 -6.85 26.17 -17.07
C ASN A 16 -7.30 27.63 -17.30
N LYS A 17 -7.25 28.48 -16.25
CA LYS A 17 -7.62 29.90 -16.33
C LYS A 17 -6.52 30.79 -16.89
N THR A 18 -5.31 30.32 -16.99
CA THR A 18 -4.20 31.08 -17.57
C THR A 18 -4.47 31.33 -19.05
N ASN A 19 -4.07 32.50 -19.57
CA ASN A 19 -4.35 32.96 -20.93
C ASN A 19 -3.94 31.87 -21.96
N GLY A 20 -4.92 31.32 -22.66
CA GLY A 20 -4.78 30.20 -23.60
C GLY A 20 -4.82 28.81 -22.97
N GLY A 21 -4.90 28.70 -21.63
CA GLY A 21 -4.86 27.42 -20.90
C GLY A 21 -3.47 26.78 -20.91
N ILE A 22 -3.10 26.14 -19.79
CA ILE A 22 -1.85 25.35 -19.69
C ILE A 22 -2.22 23.87 -19.63
N THR A 23 -1.76 23.10 -20.62
CA THR A 23 -1.94 21.65 -20.62
C THR A 23 -1.03 21.00 -19.57
N VAL A 24 -1.63 20.26 -18.64
CA VAL A 24 -0.91 19.44 -17.65
C VAL A 24 -0.92 18.00 -18.11
N ALA A 25 0.24 17.40 -18.27
CA ALA A 25 0.42 16.01 -18.67
C ALA A 25 1.21 15.24 -17.62
N GLU A 26 0.84 13.99 -17.38
CA GLU A 26 1.49 13.05 -16.46
C GLU A 26 2.23 11.97 -17.23
N VAL A 27 3.33 11.46 -16.66
CA VAL A 27 4.04 10.28 -17.19
C VAL A 27 3.39 9.02 -16.65
N THR A 28 2.21 8.73 -17.20
CA THR A 28 1.36 7.64 -16.71
C THR A 28 1.98 6.26 -16.94
N GLY A 29 2.15 5.50 -15.88
CA GLY A 29 2.59 4.10 -15.93
C GLY A 29 4.10 3.88 -15.94
N SER A 30 4.93 4.94 -15.94
CA SER A 30 6.39 4.84 -16.03
C SER A 30 7.03 4.16 -14.81
N ASN A 31 6.47 4.33 -13.62
CA ASN A 31 7.03 3.87 -12.35
C ASN A 31 6.24 2.75 -11.66
N VAL A 32 5.22 2.18 -12.29
CA VAL A 32 4.32 1.20 -11.63
C VAL A 32 5.04 -0.06 -11.14
N VAL A 33 6.10 -0.48 -11.84
CA VAL A 33 6.90 -1.64 -11.42
C VAL A 33 7.72 -1.29 -10.19
N SER A 34 8.45 -0.18 -10.25
CA SER A 34 9.29 0.29 -9.14
C SER A 34 8.48 0.52 -7.87
N VAL A 35 7.30 1.15 -7.98
CA VAL A 35 6.42 1.38 -6.84
C VAL A 35 5.89 0.06 -6.27
N ALA A 36 5.47 -0.89 -7.10
CA ALA A 36 4.99 -2.19 -6.62
C ALA A 36 6.09 -2.98 -5.90
N GLU A 37 7.34 -2.90 -6.36
CA GLU A 37 8.49 -3.52 -5.71
C GLU A 37 8.84 -2.82 -4.40
N HIS A 38 8.79 -1.50 -4.38
CA HIS A 38 8.98 -0.71 -3.17
C HIS A 38 7.95 -1.05 -2.09
N VAL A 39 6.67 -1.20 -2.45
CA VAL A 39 5.60 -1.61 -1.53
C VAL A 39 5.90 -2.98 -0.92
N VAL A 40 6.27 -3.97 -1.74
CA VAL A 40 6.62 -5.31 -1.21
C VAL A 40 7.84 -5.25 -0.31
N MET A 41 8.88 -4.50 -0.69
CA MET A 41 10.07 -4.26 0.14
C MET A 41 9.67 -3.64 1.49
N THR A 42 8.82 -2.60 1.48
CA THR A 42 8.38 -1.92 2.71
C THR A 42 7.57 -2.85 3.61
N ILE A 43 6.66 -3.66 3.04
CA ILE A 43 5.93 -4.69 3.79
C ILE A 43 6.91 -5.63 4.50
N LEU A 44 7.88 -6.18 3.77
CA LEU A 44 8.87 -7.08 4.33
C LEU A 44 9.75 -6.40 5.38
N ALA A 45 10.19 -5.17 5.13
CA ALA A 45 10.98 -4.41 6.10
C ALA A 45 10.25 -4.19 7.43
N LEU A 46 8.92 -3.96 7.36
CA LEU A 46 8.09 -3.77 8.55
C LEU A 46 7.88 -5.09 9.30
N VAL A 47 7.40 -6.12 8.63
CA VAL A 47 7.04 -7.39 9.30
C VAL A 47 8.27 -8.14 9.82
N ARG A 48 9.47 -7.86 9.27
CA ARG A 48 10.75 -8.44 9.68
C ARG A 48 11.57 -7.53 10.58
N ASN A 49 11.01 -6.44 11.10
CA ASN A 49 11.72 -5.49 11.98
C ASN A 49 13.09 -5.04 11.44
N PHE A 50 13.22 -4.91 10.11
CA PHE A 50 14.50 -4.64 9.46
C PHE A 50 15.16 -3.35 9.99
N VAL A 51 14.39 -2.26 10.11
CA VAL A 51 14.93 -0.97 10.55
C VAL A 51 15.40 -1.01 12.00
N PRO A 52 14.60 -1.49 12.99
CA PRO A 52 15.09 -1.65 14.37
C PRO A 52 16.32 -2.56 14.49
N ALA A 53 16.37 -3.64 13.68
CA ALA A 53 17.54 -4.52 13.65
C ALA A 53 18.79 -3.81 13.15
N HIS A 54 18.67 -3.07 12.05
CA HIS A 54 19.77 -2.28 11.48
C HIS A 54 20.28 -1.22 12.46
N GLU A 55 19.37 -0.48 13.10
CA GLU A 55 19.74 0.53 14.10
C GLU A 55 20.45 -0.04 15.31
N GLN A 56 20.10 -1.25 15.76
CA GLN A 56 20.84 -1.94 16.82
C GLN A 56 22.30 -2.20 16.40
N ILE A 57 22.50 -2.74 15.20
CA ILE A 57 23.84 -3.01 14.67
C ILE A 57 24.68 -1.73 14.56
N GLU A 58 24.09 -0.65 14.07
CA GLU A 58 24.80 0.65 13.98
C GLU A 58 25.24 1.20 15.34
N ARG A 59 24.48 0.94 16.40
CA ARG A 59 24.84 1.30 17.78
C ARG A 59 25.84 0.33 18.43
N GLY A 60 26.18 -0.77 17.77
CA GLY A 60 27.02 -1.83 18.31
C GLY A 60 26.27 -2.81 19.23
N ASP A 61 24.94 -2.77 19.22
CA ASP A 61 24.10 -3.70 19.99
C ASP A 61 23.88 -5.00 19.19
N TRP A 62 23.65 -6.11 19.93
CA TRP A 62 23.31 -7.40 19.35
C TRP A 62 22.24 -8.10 20.18
N ASN A 63 20.99 -7.65 20.05
CA ASN A 63 19.87 -8.24 20.79
C ASN A 63 18.87 -8.90 19.84
N VAL A 64 19.20 -10.12 19.40
CA VAL A 64 18.36 -10.88 18.45
C VAL A 64 16.97 -11.16 19.02
N ALA A 65 16.87 -11.45 20.33
CA ALA A 65 15.59 -11.73 20.97
C ALA A 65 14.62 -10.54 20.95
N GLU A 66 15.14 -9.32 21.09
CA GLU A 66 14.32 -8.11 21.02
C GLU A 66 13.81 -7.85 19.60
N VAL A 67 14.66 -8.06 18.58
CA VAL A 67 14.25 -7.92 17.18
C VAL A 67 13.18 -8.96 16.82
N ALA A 68 13.42 -10.22 17.20
CA ALA A 68 12.53 -11.34 16.86
C ALA A 68 11.17 -11.30 17.57
N LYS A 69 11.06 -10.59 18.70
CA LYS A 69 9.85 -10.58 19.54
C LYS A 69 8.58 -10.16 18.82
N ASN A 70 8.68 -9.22 17.89
CA ASN A 70 7.54 -8.64 17.18
C ASN A 70 7.57 -8.90 15.68
N GLU A 71 8.51 -9.72 15.19
CA GLU A 71 8.50 -10.11 13.77
C GLU A 71 7.56 -11.29 13.51
N TYR A 72 7.12 -11.35 12.25
CA TYR A 72 6.34 -12.49 11.75
C TYR A 72 6.56 -12.69 10.26
N ASP A 73 6.23 -13.87 9.77
CA ASP A 73 6.24 -14.20 8.36
C ASP A 73 4.91 -13.80 7.69
N LEU A 74 4.92 -13.60 6.38
CA LEU A 74 3.69 -13.37 5.63
C LEU A 74 2.90 -14.67 5.40
N GLU A 75 3.54 -15.81 5.54
CA GLU A 75 2.87 -17.11 5.49
C GLU A 75 1.72 -17.16 6.49
N GLY A 76 0.56 -17.59 6.02
CA GLY A 76 -0.64 -17.70 6.85
C GLY A 76 -1.29 -16.38 7.26
N LYS A 77 -0.77 -15.22 6.86
CA LYS A 77 -1.34 -13.89 7.15
C LYS A 77 -2.33 -13.44 6.10
N VAL A 78 -3.20 -12.56 6.48
CA VAL A 78 -4.16 -11.90 5.57
C VAL A 78 -3.57 -10.54 5.15
N VAL A 79 -3.33 -10.37 3.87
CA VAL A 79 -2.78 -9.12 3.31
C VAL A 79 -3.82 -8.45 2.42
N GLY A 80 -4.09 -7.18 2.68
CA GLY A 80 -5.07 -6.40 1.94
C GLY A 80 -4.45 -5.23 1.16
N THR A 81 -5.00 -4.91 -0.01
CA THR A 81 -4.68 -3.69 -0.74
C THR A 81 -5.91 -2.81 -0.92
N VAL A 82 -5.76 -1.54 -0.62
CA VAL A 82 -6.73 -0.51 -0.94
C VAL A 82 -6.38 0.07 -2.29
N ALA A 83 -7.26 -0.14 -3.25
CA ALA A 83 -7.11 0.02 -4.68
C ALA A 83 -6.27 -1.07 -5.38
N VAL A 84 -6.82 -1.59 -6.49
CA VAL A 84 -6.20 -2.62 -7.34
C VAL A 84 -5.96 -2.13 -8.76
N GLY A 85 -5.64 -0.85 -8.89
CA GLY A 85 -5.16 -0.30 -10.15
C GLY A 85 -3.82 -0.94 -10.57
N ARG A 86 -3.09 -0.24 -11.45
CA ARG A 86 -1.82 -0.74 -12.02
C ARG A 86 -0.78 -1.17 -10.97
N ILE A 87 -0.76 -0.52 -9.80
CA ILE A 87 0.17 -0.80 -8.70
C ILE A 87 -0.38 -1.94 -7.83
N GLY A 88 -1.59 -1.80 -7.26
CA GLY A 88 -2.15 -2.78 -6.34
C GLY A 88 -2.26 -4.19 -6.93
N GLU A 89 -2.65 -4.34 -8.20
CA GLU A 89 -2.64 -5.62 -8.90
C GLU A 89 -1.22 -6.22 -8.94
N ARG A 90 -0.19 -5.42 -9.24
CA ARG A 90 1.21 -5.88 -9.27
C ARG A 90 1.74 -6.26 -7.90
N VAL A 91 1.30 -5.58 -6.86
CA VAL A 91 1.63 -5.92 -5.47
C VAL A 91 1.04 -7.29 -5.12
N LEU A 92 -0.25 -7.51 -5.39
CA LEU A 92 -0.91 -8.80 -5.13
C LEU A 92 -0.24 -9.95 -5.88
N ARG A 93 0.11 -9.75 -7.15
CA ARG A 93 0.85 -10.76 -7.95
C ARG A 93 2.20 -11.13 -7.33
N ARG A 94 2.92 -10.14 -6.76
CA ARG A 94 4.22 -10.35 -6.09
C ARG A 94 4.08 -10.98 -4.72
N LEU A 95 2.94 -10.79 -4.06
CA LEU A 95 2.66 -11.39 -2.75
C LEU A 95 2.16 -12.84 -2.84
N LYS A 96 1.68 -13.27 -4.01
CA LYS A 96 1.19 -14.65 -4.20
C LYS A 96 2.17 -15.74 -3.71
N PRO A 97 3.48 -15.70 -4.02
CA PRO A 97 4.43 -16.75 -3.59
C PRO A 97 4.84 -16.68 -2.12
N PHE A 98 4.27 -15.79 -1.32
CA PHE A 98 4.56 -15.69 0.12
C PHE A 98 3.62 -16.55 0.99
N ASP A 99 2.80 -17.41 0.38
CA ASP A 99 1.90 -18.34 1.06
C ASP A 99 0.98 -17.68 2.08
N CYS A 100 0.55 -16.43 1.75
CA CYS A 100 -0.43 -15.71 2.54
C CYS A 100 -1.73 -16.53 2.64
N LYS A 101 -2.39 -16.48 3.82
CA LYS A 101 -3.68 -17.14 4.03
C LYS A 101 -4.73 -16.62 3.05
N GLU A 102 -4.79 -15.31 2.89
CA GLU A 102 -5.66 -14.63 1.93
C GLU A 102 -5.01 -13.35 1.42
N LEU A 103 -5.22 -13.07 0.13
CA LEU A 103 -4.95 -11.79 -0.49
C LEU A 103 -6.28 -11.09 -0.74
N LEU A 104 -6.53 -9.98 -0.06
CA LEU A 104 -7.76 -9.21 -0.14
C LEU A 104 -7.56 -7.90 -0.89
N TYR A 105 -8.64 -7.39 -1.47
CA TYR A 105 -8.62 -6.03 -1.99
C TYR A 105 -9.95 -5.32 -1.82
N TYR A 106 -9.85 -4.00 -1.70
CA TYR A 106 -10.97 -3.07 -1.79
C TYR A 106 -10.74 -2.10 -2.95
N ASP A 107 -11.71 -1.99 -3.83
CA ASP A 107 -11.72 -1.00 -4.92
C ASP A 107 -13.17 -0.71 -5.32
N TYR A 108 -13.38 0.45 -5.95
CA TYR A 108 -14.69 0.80 -6.53
C TYR A 108 -15.07 -0.14 -7.67
N GLN A 109 -14.09 -0.62 -8.42
CA GLN A 109 -14.30 -1.57 -9.53
C GLN A 109 -13.66 -2.92 -9.18
N PRO A 110 -14.35 -4.04 -9.46
CA PRO A 110 -13.76 -5.36 -9.28
C PRO A 110 -12.68 -5.61 -10.33
N LEU A 111 -11.69 -6.42 -9.99
CA LEU A 111 -10.82 -7.05 -10.98
C LEU A 111 -11.64 -7.99 -11.86
N LYS A 112 -11.10 -8.30 -13.03
CA LYS A 112 -11.70 -9.36 -13.88
C LYS A 112 -11.60 -10.70 -13.15
N PRO A 113 -12.62 -11.56 -13.22
CA PRO A 113 -12.61 -12.87 -12.54
C PRO A 113 -11.40 -13.74 -12.85
N GLU A 114 -10.87 -13.63 -14.08
CA GLU A 114 -9.69 -14.38 -14.51
C GLU A 114 -8.43 -13.92 -13.75
N ILE A 115 -8.33 -12.60 -13.49
CA ILE A 115 -7.21 -12.00 -12.74
C ILE A 115 -7.31 -12.37 -11.26
N GLU A 116 -8.50 -12.29 -10.67
CA GLU A 116 -8.72 -12.73 -9.27
C GLU A 116 -8.29 -14.19 -9.08
N LYS A 117 -8.73 -15.06 -9.99
CA LYS A 117 -8.39 -16.48 -9.96
C LYS A 117 -6.88 -16.72 -10.18
N GLU A 118 -6.27 -16.00 -11.11
CA GLU A 118 -4.84 -16.11 -11.41
C GLU A 118 -3.99 -15.71 -10.19
N ILE A 119 -4.33 -14.60 -9.55
CA ILE A 119 -3.64 -14.10 -8.35
C ILE A 119 -3.99 -14.97 -7.13
N GLY A 120 -5.22 -15.43 -7.03
CA GLY A 120 -5.78 -16.05 -5.84
C GLY A 120 -6.23 -15.02 -4.80
N CYS A 121 -6.74 -13.87 -5.27
CA CYS A 121 -7.22 -12.80 -4.39
C CYS A 121 -8.74 -12.68 -4.40
N ARG A 122 -9.28 -11.99 -3.41
CA ARG A 122 -10.72 -11.81 -3.21
C ARG A 122 -11.07 -10.35 -2.93
N ARG A 123 -12.12 -9.86 -3.58
CA ARG A 123 -12.70 -8.56 -3.26
C ARG A 123 -13.45 -8.58 -1.93
N VAL A 124 -13.30 -7.49 -1.16
CA VAL A 124 -14.17 -7.16 -0.04
C VAL A 124 -14.88 -5.85 -0.37
N ASN A 125 -16.21 -5.84 -0.27
CA ASN A 125 -17.02 -4.69 -0.72
C ASN A 125 -17.04 -3.53 0.27
N ASP A 126 -16.71 -3.80 1.52
CA ASP A 126 -16.64 -2.82 2.59
C ASP A 126 -15.20 -2.67 3.09
N LEU A 127 -14.72 -1.43 3.18
CA LEU A 127 -13.35 -1.15 3.58
C LEU A 127 -13.11 -1.50 5.05
N GLU A 128 -14.04 -1.17 5.96
CA GLU A 128 -13.90 -1.48 7.38
C GLU A 128 -13.87 -3.00 7.60
N GLU A 129 -14.71 -3.75 6.87
CA GLU A 129 -14.71 -5.21 6.91
C GLU A 129 -13.38 -5.80 6.42
N MET A 130 -12.79 -5.26 5.36
CA MET A 130 -11.48 -5.69 4.89
C MET A 130 -10.40 -5.41 5.93
N LEU A 131 -10.36 -4.19 6.48
CA LEU A 131 -9.36 -3.79 7.46
C LEU A 131 -9.40 -4.64 8.73
N ALA A 132 -10.61 -5.02 9.19
CA ALA A 132 -10.77 -5.88 10.35
C ALA A 132 -10.23 -7.31 10.13
N GLN A 133 -10.09 -7.77 8.89
CA GLN A 133 -9.57 -9.09 8.55
C GLN A 133 -8.05 -9.11 8.34
N CYS A 134 -7.46 -7.98 7.92
CA CYS A 134 -6.08 -7.90 7.49
C CYS A 134 -5.07 -7.87 8.66
N ASP A 135 -3.94 -8.53 8.45
CA ASP A 135 -2.74 -8.42 9.28
C ASP A 135 -1.74 -7.39 8.69
N VAL A 136 -1.81 -7.18 7.37
CA VAL A 136 -1.06 -6.15 6.63
C VAL A 136 -1.99 -5.47 5.65
N VAL A 137 -1.91 -4.15 5.55
CA VAL A 137 -2.65 -3.37 4.56
C VAL A 137 -1.69 -2.43 3.81
N THR A 138 -1.87 -2.35 2.50
CA THR A 138 -1.19 -1.36 1.66
C THR A 138 -2.19 -0.47 0.94
N ILE A 139 -1.89 0.83 0.89
CA ILE A 139 -2.75 1.84 0.28
C ILE A 139 -2.12 2.25 -1.05
N ASN A 140 -2.82 1.97 -2.16
CA ASN A 140 -2.34 2.21 -3.51
C ASN A 140 -3.32 3.08 -4.33
N CYS A 141 -4.19 3.83 -3.64
CA CYS A 141 -5.12 4.75 -4.29
C CYS A 141 -4.47 6.11 -4.52
N PRO A 142 -4.81 6.80 -5.64
CA PRO A 142 -4.35 8.16 -5.88
C PRO A 142 -4.98 9.14 -4.87
N LEU A 143 -4.25 10.21 -4.55
CA LEU A 143 -4.75 11.29 -3.72
C LEU A 143 -5.69 12.19 -4.54
N HIS A 144 -6.94 12.25 -4.15
CA HIS A 144 -7.97 13.16 -4.70
C HIS A 144 -9.06 13.43 -3.66
N GLU A 145 -10.04 14.27 -3.97
CA GLU A 145 -11.07 14.70 -3.03
C GLU A 145 -11.77 13.54 -2.29
N LYS A 146 -12.00 12.40 -2.96
CA LYS A 146 -12.69 11.24 -2.35
C LYS A 146 -11.78 10.35 -1.51
N THR A 147 -10.47 10.41 -1.70
CA THR A 147 -9.49 9.59 -0.97
C THR A 147 -8.73 10.37 0.10
N LYS A 148 -8.73 11.70 -0.03
CA LYS A 148 -8.10 12.60 0.96
C LYS A 148 -8.75 12.42 2.34
N GLY A 149 -7.92 12.05 3.33
CA GLY A 149 -8.37 11.83 4.71
C GLY A 149 -9.21 10.56 4.91
N MET A 150 -9.24 9.64 3.95
CA MET A 150 -9.96 8.37 4.07
C MET A 150 -9.42 7.55 5.25
N PHE A 151 -8.10 7.46 5.39
CA PHE A 151 -7.46 6.83 6.54
C PHE A 151 -7.36 7.81 7.71
N ASN A 152 -8.48 8.02 8.37
CA ASN A 152 -8.58 8.83 9.58
C ASN A 152 -8.52 7.95 10.84
N LYS A 153 -8.44 8.58 12.01
CA LYS A 153 -8.37 7.89 13.31
C LYS A 153 -9.51 6.88 13.51
N GLN A 154 -10.72 7.19 13.03
CA GLN A 154 -11.87 6.29 13.16
C GLN A 154 -11.68 5.03 12.32
N LEU A 155 -11.25 5.15 11.07
CA LEU A 155 -10.99 4.01 10.20
C LEU A 155 -9.82 3.16 10.71
N ILE A 156 -8.73 3.82 11.14
CA ILE A 156 -7.56 3.13 11.73
C ILE A 156 -7.95 2.33 12.97
N SER A 157 -8.87 2.84 13.81
CA SER A 157 -9.34 2.11 15.00
C SER A 157 -10.10 0.81 14.71
N LYS A 158 -10.50 0.57 13.45
CA LYS A 158 -11.13 -0.69 13.00
C LYS A 158 -10.12 -1.77 12.62
N MET A 159 -8.87 -1.40 12.47
CA MET A 159 -7.79 -2.32 12.13
C MET A 159 -7.45 -3.24 13.31
N LYS A 160 -6.90 -4.42 13.03
CA LYS A 160 -6.40 -5.31 14.08
C LYS A 160 -5.28 -4.62 14.86
N LYS A 161 -5.23 -4.83 16.17
CA LYS A 161 -4.11 -4.35 16.98
C LYS A 161 -2.80 -5.02 16.55
N GLY A 162 -1.75 -4.23 16.33
CA GLY A 162 -0.44 -4.73 15.85
C GLY A 162 -0.39 -4.99 14.34
N MET A 163 -1.37 -4.49 13.58
CA MET A 163 -1.36 -4.55 12.13
C MET A 163 -0.31 -3.59 11.54
N CYS A 164 0.30 -4.00 10.42
CA CYS A 164 1.16 -3.13 9.63
C CYS A 164 0.38 -2.47 8.50
N ALA A 165 0.55 -1.16 8.31
CA ALA A 165 0.01 -0.45 7.15
C ALA A 165 1.11 0.31 6.42
N THR A 166 1.09 0.27 5.09
CA THR A 166 2.02 0.99 4.22
C THR A 166 1.26 1.85 3.23
N ASP A 167 1.79 3.04 2.96
CA ASP A 167 1.36 3.91 1.88
C ASP A 167 2.48 4.03 0.84
N HIS A 168 2.13 4.19 -0.44
CA HIS A 168 3.12 4.28 -1.52
C HIS A 168 3.83 5.65 -1.57
N ASP A 169 3.25 6.70 -0.99
CA ASP A 169 3.79 8.08 -1.01
C ASP A 169 4.70 8.40 0.18
N GLY A 170 4.83 7.51 1.13
CA GLY A 170 5.71 7.71 2.27
C GLY A 170 5.55 6.60 3.31
N MET A 171 6.65 6.22 3.92
CA MET A 171 6.71 5.25 5.01
C MET A 171 5.96 5.76 6.26
N HIS A 172 4.64 5.80 6.21
CA HIS A 172 3.83 6.01 7.40
C HIS A 172 3.40 4.65 7.93
N VAL A 173 4.12 4.18 8.94
CA VAL A 173 3.64 3.10 9.80
C VAL A 173 2.47 3.67 10.60
N LEU A 174 1.28 3.25 10.25
CA LEU A 174 0.10 3.53 11.07
C LEU A 174 0.08 2.47 12.19
N THR A 175 0.57 2.82 13.35
CA THR A 175 0.48 2.01 14.57
C THR A 175 -0.68 2.45 15.44
#